data_65612c75a765682ba961cba24df04e8e
#
_entry.id   65612c75a765682ba961cba24df04e8e
#
_cell.length_a   1.000
_cell.length_b   1.000
_cell.length_c   1.000
_cell.angle_alpha   90.00
_cell.angle_beta   90.00
_cell.angle_gamma   90.00
#
_symmetry.space_group_name_H-M   'P 1'
#
loop_
_entity.id
_entity.type
_entity.pdbx_description
1 polymer ?
#
loop_
_entity_poly.entity_id
_entity_poly.type
_entity_poly.pdbx_seq_one_letter_code
_entity_poly.pdbx_strand_id
1 'polypeptide(L)'
;MLLIQRGDEPFKGGWAFPGGFMNMDETTEQCAIRELEEETGLHVSKILQIGAYSKVDRDPRGRTITVAYLAVIDEPIAVTGQDDAAKAEWWPLSGLPHLAFDHYDIMQDAIKTYKSIVK
;
A
#
# COMPACT_ATOMS: atom_id res chain seq x y z
N MET A 1 -6.29 7.10 -5.38
CA MET A 1 -5.49 6.18 -4.53
C MET A 1 -4.62 5.30 -5.41
N LEU A 2 -3.36 5.19 -5.09
CA LEU A 2 -2.43 4.37 -5.87
C LEU A 2 -2.50 2.92 -5.41
N LEU A 3 -2.76 2.02 -6.34
CA LEU A 3 -2.81 0.58 -6.08
C LEU A 3 -1.90 -0.16 -7.05
N ILE A 4 -1.45 -1.34 -6.64
CA ILE A 4 -0.71 -2.25 -7.51
C ILE A 4 -1.56 -3.50 -7.77
N GLN A 5 -1.36 -4.13 -8.92
CA GLN A 5 -1.91 -5.45 -9.20
C GLN A 5 -0.85 -6.49 -8.89
N ARG A 6 -1.21 -7.47 -8.08
CA ARG A 6 -0.27 -8.51 -7.67
C ARG A 6 0.11 -9.40 -8.85
N GLY A 7 1.41 -9.62 -9.01
CA GLY A 7 1.95 -10.51 -10.04
C GLY A 7 2.07 -11.96 -9.58
N ASP A 8 1.99 -12.22 -8.28
CA ASP A 8 2.23 -13.54 -7.68
C ASP A 8 1.14 -13.95 -6.70
N GLU A 9 1.03 -15.25 -6.46
CA GLU A 9 0.18 -15.76 -5.40
C GLU A 9 0.76 -15.43 -4.02
N PRO A 10 -0.04 -15.27 -2.97
CA PRO A 10 -1.52 -15.35 -2.95
C PRO A 10 -2.16 -14.12 -3.61
N PHE A 11 -3.40 -14.26 -4.05
CA PHE A 11 -4.20 -13.21 -4.66
C PHE A 11 -3.60 -12.65 -5.97
N LYS A 12 -2.96 -13.50 -6.77
CA LYS A 12 -2.44 -13.10 -8.08
C LYS A 12 -3.54 -12.44 -8.92
N GLY A 13 -3.22 -11.29 -9.51
CA GLY A 13 -4.18 -10.48 -10.26
C GLY A 13 -5.06 -9.58 -9.40
N GLY A 14 -5.03 -9.74 -8.08
CA GLY A 14 -5.77 -8.87 -7.16
C GLY A 14 -5.08 -7.53 -6.96
N TRP A 15 -5.87 -6.52 -6.58
CA TRP A 15 -5.35 -5.18 -6.30
C TRP A 15 -5.03 -5.04 -4.82
N ALA A 16 -3.94 -4.34 -4.53
CA ALA A 16 -3.43 -4.19 -3.17
C ALA A 16 -2.67 -2.87 -3.05
N PHE A 17 -2.38 -2.49 -1.80
CA PHE A 17 -1.45 -1.38 -1.57
C PHE A 17 -0.03 -1.83 -1.85
N PRO A 18 0.82 -0.90 -2.35
CA PRO A 18 2.25 -1.17 -2.45
C PRO A 18 2.82 -1.50 -1.07
N GLY A 19 3.73 -2.46 -1.00
CA GLY A 19 4.37 -2.83 0.24
C GLY A 19 5.06 -4.17 0.13
N GLY A 20 5.80 -4.52 1.17
CA GLY A 20 6.53 -5.78 1.23
C GLY A 20 7.14 -5.97 2.61
N PHE A 21 8.04 -6.94 2.70
CA PHE A 21 8.66 -7.29 3.97
C PHE A 21 9.84 -6.38 4.28
N MET A 22 9.92 -5.99 5.55
CA MET A 22 10.98 -5.13 6.05
C MET A 22 12.32 -5.86 6.05
N ASN A 23 13.37 -5.15 5.63
CA ASN A 23 14.74 -5.65 5.75
C ASN A 23 15.22 -5.50 7.20
N MET A 24 16.24 -6.27 7.56
CA MET A 24 16.75 -6.31 8.94
C MET A 24 17.36 -4.98 9.40
N ASP A 25 17.79 -4.15 8.46
CA ASP A 25 18.50 -2.90 8.73
C ASP A 25 17.67 -1.64 8.44
N GLU A 26 16.35 -1.78 8.32
CA GLU A 26 15.49 -0.64 8.04
C GLU A 26 14.33 -0.52 9.02
N THR A 27 13.83 0.70 9.20
CA THR A 27 12.62 0.96 9.96
C THR A 27 11.39 0.66 9.10
N THR A 28 10.20 0.58 9.73
CA THR A 28 8.94 0.40 8.99
C THR A 28 8.70 1.56 8.03
N GLU A 29 9.04 2.78 8.41
CA GLU A 29 8.92 3.96 7.55
C GLU A 29 9.83 3.84 6.32
N GLN A 30 11.10 3.47 6.53
CA GLN A 30 12.04 3.25 5.43
C GLN A 30 11.56 2.14 4.50
N CYS A 31 11.02 1.07 5.06
CA CYS A 31 10.45 -0.03 4.28
C CYS A 31 9.31 0.45 3.38
N ALA A 32 8.38 1.22 3.93
CA ALA A 32 7.23 1.73 3.18
C ALA A 32 7.67 2.60 2.00
N ILE A 33 8.62 3.49 2.20
CA ILE A 33 9.16 4.37 1.16
C ILE A 33 9.88 3.55 0.08
N ARG A 34 10.71 2.60 0.49
CA ARG A 34 11.46 1.75 -0.43
C ARG A 34 10.54 0.88 -1.29
N GLU A 35 9.61 0.18 -0.66
CA GLU A 35 8.69 -0.71 -1.37
C GLU A 35 7.81 0.06 -2.36
N LEU A 36 7.34 1.23 -1.99
CA LEU A 36 6.56 2.08 -2.88
C LEU A 36 7.35 2.41 -4.14
N GLU A 37 8.59 2.81 -3.99
CA GLU A 37 9.45 3.17 -5.12
C GLU A 37 9.79 1.95 -5.98
N GLU A 38 10.10 0.81 -5.35
CA GLU A 38 10.42 -0.42 -6.08
C GLU A 38 9.24 -0.91 -6.92
N GLU A 39 8.03 -0.80 -6.40
CA GLU A 39 6.85 -1.35 -7.06
C GLU A 39 6.17 -0.38 -8.04
N THR A 40 6.33 0.91 -7.85
CA THR A 40 5.60 1.92 -8.65
C THR A 40 6.49 2.97 -9.30
N GLY A 41 7.73 3.10 -8.87
CA GLY A 41 8.62 4.17 -9.29
C GLY A 41 8.38 5.50 -8.58
N LEU A 42 7.37 5.58 -7.70
CA LEU A 42 7.04 6.81 -7.00
C LEU A 42 7.90 6.96 -5.74
N HIS A 43 8.67 8.05 -5.67
CA HIS A 43 9.43 8.38 -4.46
C HIS A 43 8.70 9.43 -3.63
N VAL A 44 8.56 9.16 -2.33
CA VAL A 44 8.00 10.10 -1.36
C VAL A 44 8.97 10.25 -0.20
N SER A 45 8.98 11.41 0.44
CA SER A 45 9.86 11.67 1.59
C SER A 45 9.10 11.85 2.90
N LYS A 46 7.81 12.18 2.82
CA LYS A 46 6.98 12.42 4.00
C LYS A 46 5.81 11.48 4.01
N ILE A 47 5.70 10.69 5.06
CA ILE A 47 4.60 9.76 5.25
C ILE A 47 4.10 9.85 6.69
N LEU A 48 2.82 9.53 6.88
CA LEU A 48 2.15 9.54 8.17
C LEU A 48 1.70 8.13 8.51
N GLN A 49 2.08 7.63 9.68
CA GLN A 49 1.66 6.31 10.12
C GLN A 49 0.15 6.30 10.41
N ILE A 50 -0.56 5.37 9.79
CA ILE A 50 -2.00 5.18 10.00
C ILE A 50 -2.23 4.27 11.20
N GLY A 51 -1.53 3.13 11.25
CA GLY A 51 -1.69 2.15 12.30
C GLY A 51 -1.03 0.83 11.98
N ALA A 52 -1.15 -0.11 12.91
CA ALA A 52 -0.67 -1.47 12.77
C ALA A 52 -1.86 -2.41 12.61
N TYR A 53 -1.71 -3.40 11.73
CA TYR A 53 -2.76 -4.37 11.41
C TYR A 53 -2.22 -5.76 11.72
N SER A 54 -2.85 -6.44 12.66
CA SER A 54 -2.31 -7.66 13.24
C SER A 54 -3.33 -8.79 13.45
N LYS A 55 -4.42 -8.80 12.70
CA LYS A 55 -5.36 -9.92 12.75
C LYS A 55 -4.63 -11.23 12.49
N VAL A 56 -5.00 -12.27 13.22
CA VAL A 56 -4.28 -13.54 13.20
C VAL A 56 -4.22 -14.14 11.79
N ASP A 57 -5.32 -14.12 11.06
CA ASP A 57 -5.46 -14.79 9.76
C ASP A 57 -5.42 -13.80 8.58
N ARG A 58 -4.82 -12.62 8.78
CA ARG A 58 -4.84 -11.59 7.74
C ARG A 58 -4.04 -11.94 6.48
N ASP A 59 -3.06 -12.81 6.60
CA ASP A 59 -2.20 -13.25 5.49
C ASP A 59 -2.13 -14.77 5.49
N PRO A 60 -2.53 -15.44 4.38
CA PRO A 60 -2.50 -16.90 4.32
C PRO A 60 -1.10 -17.51 4.32
N ARG A 61 -0.06 -16.72 4.06
CA ARG A 61 1.33 -17.21 4.05
C ARG A 61 1.88 -17.43 5.45
N GLY A 62 1.31 -16.79 6.47
CA GLY A 62 1.78 -16.93 7.85
C GLY A 62 1.44 -15.71 8.69
N ARG A 63 1.94 -15.69 9.91
CA ARG A 63 1.70 -14.60 10.86
C ARG A 63 2.42 -13.34 10.40
N THR A 64 1.65 -12.34 10.01
CA THR A 64 2.18 -11.10 9.44
C THR A 64 1.54 -9.89 10.08
N ILE A 65 2.36 -8.92 10.46
CA ILE A 65 1.90 -7.63 10.96
C ILE A 65 2.27 -6.58 9.93
N THR A 66 1.31 -5.73 9.58
CA THR A 66 1.54 -4.62 8.66
C THR A 66 1.48 -3.30 9.42
N VAL A 67 2.47 -2.46 9.22
CA VAL A 67 2.42 -1.07 9.64
C VAL A 67 2.13 -0.25 8.38
N ALA A 68 0.98 0.44 8.38
CA ALA A 68 0.52 1.18 7.21
C ALA A 68 0.83 2.67 7.35
N TYR A 69 1.18 3.28 6.21
CA TYR A 69 1.52 4.70 6.11
C TYR A 69 0.72 5.37 5.02
N LEU A 70 0.42 6.65 5.20
CA LEU A 70 -0.25 7.48 4.21
C LEU A 70 0.73 8.52 3.68
N ALA A 71 0.85 8.58 2.36
CA ALA A 71 1.53 9.67 1.66
C ALA A 71 0.50 10.40 0.82
N VAL A 72 0.45 11.72 0.94
CA VAL A 72 -0.44 12.56 0.14
C VAL A 72 0.41 13.37 -0.83
N ILE A 73 0.07 13.30 -2.10
CA ILE A 73 0.74 14.08 -3.15
C ILE A 73 -0.27 14.98 -3.84
N ASP A 74 0.21 16.11 -4.39
CA ASP A 74 -0.67 17.13 -4.96
C ASP A 74 -1.37 16.67 -6.24
N GLU A 75 -0.65 15.90 -7.07
CA GLU A 75 -1.15 15.42 -8.35
C GLU A 75 -0.76 13.98 -8.57
N PRO A 76 -1.60 13.18 -9.26
CA PRO A 76 -1.20 11.82 -9.64
C PRO A 76 0.00 11.89 -10.60
N ILE A 77 1.12 11.30 -10.18
CA ILE A 77 2.33 11.23 -10.99
C ILE A 77 2.29 9.92 -11.76
N ALA A 78 2.85 9.90 -12.97
CA ALA A 78 2.92 8.69 -13.77
C ALA A 78 3.67 7.59 -13.00
N VAL A 79 3.08 6.40 -12.95
CA VAL A 79 3.62 5.24 -12.26
C VAL A 79 3.65 4.06 -13.21
N THR A 80 4.51 3.08 -12.90
CA THR A 80 4.64 1.86 -13.69
C THR A 80 4.80 0.68 -12.74
N GLY A 81 4.05 -0.40 -12.95
CA GLY A 81 4.24 -1.61 -12.19
C GLY A 81 5.66 -2.14 -12.38
N GLN A 82 6.36 -2.39 -11.27
CA GLN A 82 7.75 -2.83 -11.26
C GLN A 82 7.91 -3.91 -10.20
N ASP A 83 9.03 -4.62 -10.24
CA ASP A 83 9.37 -5.70 -9.31
C ASP A 83 8.22 -6.72 -9.28
N ASP A 84 7.64 -7.03 -8.13
CA ASP A 84 6.57 -8.03 -8.00
C ASP A 84 5.19 -7.50 -8.41
N ALA A 85 5.06 -6.22 -8.74
CA ALA A 85 3.81 -5.63 -9.17
C ALA A 85 3.64 -5.74 -10.68
N ALA A 86 2.58 -6.42 -11.13
CA ALA A 86 2.25 -6.54 -12.56
C ALA A 86 1.82 -5.20 -13.14
N LYS A 87 1.13 -4.37 -12.36
CA LYS A 87 0.66 -3.04 -12.75
C LYS A 87 0.66 -2.11 -11.55
N ALA A 88 0.73 -0.80 -11.81
CA ALA A 88 0.47 0.24 -10.82
C ALA A 88 -0.47 1.25 -11.46
N GLU A 89 -1.55 1.61 -10.75
CA GLU A 89 -2.57 2.50 -11.27
C GLU A 89 -3.15 3.40 -10.18
N TRP A 90 -3.51 4.62 -10.58
CA TRP A 90 -4.29 5.53 -9.75
C TRP A 90 -5.77 5.22 -9.92
N TRP A 91 -6.49 5.07 -8.81
CA TRP A 91 -7.93 4.80 -8.78
C TRP A 91 -8.68 5.94 -8.12
N PRO A 92 -9.85 6.33 -8.63
CA PRO A 92 -10.68 7.31 -7.94
C PRO A 92 -11.21 6.74 -6.63
N LEU A 93 -11.31 7.55 -5.59
CA LEU A 93 -11.83 7.09 -4.30
C LEU A 93 -13.28 6.60 -4.40
N SER A 94 -14.03 7.10 -5.37
CA SER A 94 -15.42 6.70 -5.62
C SER A 94 -15.57 5.37 -6.37
N GLY A 95 -14.48 4.78 -6.85
CA GLY A 95 -14.53 3.60 -7.70
C GLY A 95 -13.36 2.65 -7.45
N LEU A 96 -13.04 2.38 -6.18
CA LEU A 96 -11.95 1.48 -5.83
C LEU A 96 -12.32 0.03 -6.11
N PRO A 97 -11.37 -0.81 -6.55
CA PRO A 97 -11.62 -2.22 -6.77
C PRO A 97 -11.69 -3.00 -5.46
N HIS A 98 -12.05 -4.27 -5.53
CA HIS A 98 -11.90 -5.18 -4.40
C HIS A 98 -10.41 -5.37 -4.10
N LEU A 99 -10.02 -5.25 -2.84
CA LEU A 99 -8.62 -5.34 -2.43
C LEU A 99 -8.29 -6.71 -1.85
N ALA A 100 -7.04 -7.15 -2.09
CA ALA A 100 -6.50 -8.39 -1.54
C ALA A 100 -6.26 -8.27 -0.03
N PHE A 101 -6.11 -9.42 0.64
CA PHE A 101 -5.85 -9.50 2.09
C PHE A 101 -6.93 -8.74 2.88
N ASP A 102 -6.51 -8.04 3.94
CA ASP A 102 -7.35 -7.14 4.73
C ASP A 102 -7.15 -5.67 4.33
N HIS A 103 -6.66 -5.42 3.12
CA HIS A 103 -6.36 -4.06 2.66
C HIS A 103 -7.60 -3.17 2.61
N TYR A 104 -8.80 -3.75 2.54
CA TYR A 104 -10.04 -3.00 2.66
C TYR A 104 -10.11 -2.23 3.99
N ASP A 105 -9.72 -2.86 5.09
CA ASP A 105 -9.71 -2.22 6.40
C ASP A 105 -8.69 -1.07 6.45
N ILE A 106 -7.51 -1.30 5.87
CA ILE A 106 -6.47 -0.26 5.75
C ILE A 106 -6.99 0.88 4.89
N MET A 107 -7.68 0.59 3.80
CA MET A 107 -8.26 1.59 2.90
C MET A 107 -9.24 2.51 3.64
N GLN A 108 -10.12 1.94 4.45
CA GLN A 108 -11.09 2.73 5.22
C GLN A 108 -10.40 3.69 6.17
N ASP A 109 -9.38 3.22 6.89
CA ASP A 109 -8.60 4.04 7.81
C ASP A 109 -7.81 5.12 7.06
N ALA A 110 -7.24 4.77 5.91
CA ALA A 110 -6.49 5.71 5.08
C ALA A 110 -7.39 6.85 4.56
N ILE A 111 -8.58 6.53 4.09
CA ILE A 111 -9.53 7.53 3.61
C ILE A 111 -9.97 8.45 4.75
N LYS A 112 -10.25 7.88 5.91
CA LYS A 112 -10.62 8.64 7.10
C LYS A 112 -9.52 9.62 7.51
N THR A 113 -8.28 9.15 7.53
CA THR A 113 -7.11 9.96 7.85
C THR A 113 -6.91 11.06 6.81
N TYR A 114 -7.02 10.72 5.54
CA TYR A 114 -6.91 11.67 4.43
C TYR A 114 -7.93 12.80 4.58
N LYS A 115 -9.20 12.46 4.83
CA LYS A 115 -10.26 13.45 4.99
C LYS A 115 -10.06 14.36 6.21
N SER A 116 -9.37 13.90 7.24
CA SER A 116 -9.06 14.71 8.41
C SER A 116 -7.94 15.71 8.14
N ILE A 117 -7.05 15.41 7.20
CA ILE A 117 -5.92 16.26 6.81
C ILE A 117 -6.36 17.30 5.77
N VAL A 118 -7.11 16.85 4.77
CA VAL A 118 -7.56 17.66 3.64
C VAL A 118 -8.97 18.15 3.93
N LYS A 119 -9.08 19.28 4.56
CA LYS A 119 -10.37 19.89 4.92
C LYS A 119 -10.83 20.91 3.91
#